data_bded7f8251c5e75bd009bac072619068
#
_entry.id   bded7f8251c5e75bd009bac072619068
#
_cell.length_a   1.000
_cell.length_b   1.000
_cell.length_c   1.000
_cell.angle_alpha   90.00
_cell.angle_beta   90.00
_cell.angle_gamma   90.00
#
_symmetry.space_group_name_H-M   'P 1'
#
loop_
_entity.id
_entity.type
_entity.pdbx_description
1 polymer ?
#
loop_
_entity_poly.entity_id
_entity_poly.type
_entity_poly.pdbx_seq_one_letter_code
_entity_poly.pdbx_strand_id
1 'polypeptide(L)'
;GQPHEGQPAPQEGEEAEVVEIPEYFTAKRKSVVTYPADLFEKHTWHDGSPMSVADFVMYLILSLDPGTEGSEIYDASQVGKVESFKSSFKGFNITSTDPLVIEYYSDVWYLDAEYNVTDWWPYYDYGEGPWHMMALGVLAETDEELAFSGDKSEALKVEWLSYISGPSLEILRENLDQALEEDYIPYAATLGKFISAEEAADRYNNLLNWYRIQGHFFVNSGPFYLNKVFPVEKTLTLTRYQDYQDPSGKWDLFGTPMIADLEVDGPGRVKSGEEAVFDAYVTFEDAP
;
A
#
# COMPACT_ATOMS: atom_id res chain seq x y z
N GLY A 1 -38.00 0.28 3.16
CA GLY A 1 -37.42 -0.69 2.31
C GLY A 1 -38.45 -1.56 1.63
N GLN A 2 -38.47 -1.57 0.30
CA GLN A 2 -39.11 -2.63 -0.47
C GLN A 2 -37.98 -3.50 -1.08
N PRO A 3 -38.10 -4.84 -1.15
CA PRO A 3 -37.10 -5.69 -1.73
C PRO A 3 -37.02 -5.49 -3.23
N HIS A 4 -35.80 -5.38 -3.76
CA HIS A 4 -35.53 -5.42 -5.21
C HIS A 4 -36.01 -6.75 -5.78
N GLU A 5 -37.00 -6.73 -6.66
CA GLU A 5 -37.37 -7.84 -7.54
C GLU A 5 -36.30 -7.95 -8.64
N GLY A 6 -35.53 -9.01 -8.66
CA GLY A 6 -34.69 -9.29 -9.83
C GLY A 6 -33.60 -10.36 -9.71
N GLN A 7 -33.37 -10.93 -8.55
CA GLN A 7 -32.49 -12.11 -8.50
C GLN A 7 -33.32 -13.41 -8.44
N PRO A 8 -33.10 -14.37 -9.33
CA PRO A 8 -33.74 -15.68 -9.21
C PRO A 8 -33.22 -16.34 -7.93
N ALA A 9 -34.12 -16.89 -7.13
CA ALA A 9 -33.76 -17.71 -5.98
C ALA A 9 -32.85 -18.86 -6.43
N PRO A 10 -31.83 -19.25 -5.60
CA PRO A 10 -31.00 -20.41 -5.89
C PRO A 10 -31.90 -21.63 -6.13
N GLN A 11 -31.69 -22.36 -7.22
CA GLN A 11 -32.38 -23.59 -7.47
C GLN A 11 -31.98 -24.61 -6.40
N GLU A 12 -32.97 -25.20 -5.72
CA GLU A 12 -32.76 -26.32 -4.82
C GLU A 12 -32.16 -27.47 -5.62
N GLY A 13 -30.86 -27.78 -5.36
CA GLY A 13 -30.19 -28.93 -5.96
C GLY A 13 -28.76 -28.71 -6.45
N GLU A 14 -28.23 -27.50 -6.48
CA GLU A 14 -26.78 -27.32 -6.65
C GLU A 14 -26.09 -27.53 -5.29
N GLU A 15 -25.52 -28.72 -5.12
CA GLU A 15 -24.55 -28.95 -4.03
C GLU A 15 -23.42 -27.93 -4.25
N ALA A 16 -23.26 -27.02 -3.27
CA ALA A 16 -22.13 -26.10 -3.26
C ALA A 16 -20.85 -26.95 -3.38
N GLU A 17 -20.08 -26.73 -4.45
CA GLU A 17 -18.78 -27.38 -4.63
C GLU A 17 -17.93 -27.04 -3.42
N VAL A 18 -17.73 -28.03 -2.54
CA VAL A 18 -16.85 -27.86 -1.37
C VAL A 18 -15.44 -27.79 -1.90
N VAL A 19 -14.96 -26.58 -2.11
CA VAL A 19 -13.56 -26.33 -2.41
C VAL A 19 -12.78 -26.79 -1.18
N GLU A 20 -12.15 -27.96 -1.24
CA GLU A 20 -11.18 -28.38 -0.23
C GLU A 20 -10.06 -27.34 -0.20
N ILE A 21 -10.05 -26.50 0.84
CA ILE A 21 -8.95 -25.60 1.12
C ILE A 21 -7.76 -26.48 1.50
N PRO A 22 -6.66 -26.50 0.74
CA PRO A 22 -5.51 -27.30 1.09
C PRO A 22 -5.02 -26.90 2.50
N GLU A 23 -4.64 -27.90 3.30
CA GLU A 23 -4.23 -27.73 4.69
C GLU A 23 -2.98 -26.81 4.83
N TYR A 24 -2.21 -26.61 3.74
CA TYR A 24 -1.12 -25.65 3.64
C TYR A 24 -0.98 -25.08 2.23
N PHE A 25 -0.62 -23.82 2.19
CA PHE A 25 -0.18 -23.15 0.97
C PHE A 25 1.35 -23.25 0.87
N THR A 26 1.84 -23.47 -0.34
CA THR A 26 3.28 -23.42 -0.63
C THR A 26 3.59 -22.18 -1.46
N ALA A 27 4.72 -21.55 -1.16
CA ALA A 27 5.29 -20.47 -1.95
C ALA A 27 6.74 -20.78 -2.29
N LYS A 28 7.21 -20.35 -3.44
CA LYS A 28 8.62 -20.51 -3.81
C LYS A 28 9.54 -19.61 -3.00
N ARG A 29 8.99 -18.53 -2.47
CA ARG A 29 9.74 -17.48 -1.81
C ARG A 29 8.97 -16.93 -0.61
N LYS A 30 9.72 -16.65 0.44
CA LYS A 30 9.28 -15.87 1.60
C LYS A 30 10.24 -14.70 1.77
N SER A 31 9.70 -13.49 1.78
CA SER A 31 10.43 -12.28 2.19
C SER A 31 9.98 -11.87 3.58
N VAL A 32 10.92 -11.49 4.43
CA VAL A 32 10.64 -10.97 5.79
C VAL A 32 11.13 -9.54 5.84
N VAL A 33 10.21 -8.61 6.07
CA VAL A 33 10.51 -7.19 6.16
C VAL A 33 10.33 -6.75 7.60
N THR A 34 11.41 -6.26 8.18
CA THR A 34 11.42 -5.68 9.53
C THR A 34 11.59 -4.18 9.41
N TYR A 35 10.60 -3.43 9.90
CA TYR A 35 10.65 -1.98 9.93
C TYR A 35 11.37 -1.48 11.18
N PRO A 36 11.89 -0.23 11.18
CA PRO A 36 12.47 0.36 12.37
C PRO A 36 11.49 0.33 13.56
N ALA A 37 12.01 0.07 14.76
CA ALA A 37 11.17 -0.02 15.96
C ALA A 37 10.43 1.29 16.29
N ASP A 38 10.99 2.40 15.88
CA ASP A 38 10.44 3.75 16.09
C ASP A 38 9.61 4.29 14.90
N LEU A 39 9.23 3.41 13.95
CA LEU A 39 8.49 3.80 12.74
C LEU A 39 7.24 4.63 13.08
N PHE A 40 6.38 4.08 13.93
CA PHE A 40 5.10 4.69 14.27
C PHE A 40 5.19 5.84 15.29
N GLU A 41 6.32 5.95 15.97
CA GLU A 41 6.58 7.06 16.89
C GLU A 41 7.11 8.31 16.16
N LYS A 42 7.92 8.09 15.12
CA LYS A 42 8.64 9.17 14.44
C LYS A 42 7.98 9.66 13.17
N HIS A 43 7.24 8.78 12.49
CA HIS A 43 6.68 9.14 11.19
C HIS A 43 5.21 9.51 11.29
N THR A 44 4.91 10.70 10.81
CA THR A 44 3.56 11.23 10.70
C THR A 44 3.23 11.55 9.26
N TRP A 45 1.95 11.54 8.97
CA TRP A 45 1.40 12.07 7.75
C TRP A 45 1.43 13.60 7.78
N HIS A 46 1.35 14.25 6.61
CA HIS A 46 1.42 15.71 6.51
C HIS A 46 0.31 16.44 7.25
N ASP A 47 -0.82 15.80 7.50
CA ASP A 47 -1.93 16.34 8.30
C ASP A 47 -1.72 16.21 9.82
N GLY A 48 -0.59 15.63 10.23
CA GLY A 48 -0.20 15.39 11.61
C GLY A 48 -0.70 14.05 12.19
N SER A 49 -1.43 13.25 11.42
CA SER A 49 -1.85 11.93 11.86
C SER A 49 -0.65 10.99 11.99
N PRO A 50 -0.57 10.13 13.04
CA PRO A 50 0.48 9.14 13.15
C PRO A 50 0.34 8.07 12.06
N MET A 51 1.45 7.58 11.53
CA MET A 51 1.44 6.39 10.68
C MET A 51 1.11 5.16 11.54
N SER A 52 0.37 4.19 10.99
CA SER A 52 0.00 2.97 11.71
C SER A 52 -0.01 1.75 10.82
N VAL A 53 -0.16 0.56 11.42
CA VAL A 53 -0.29 -0.71 10.70
C VAL A 53 -1.46 -0.69 9.71
N ALA A 54 -2.53 0.04 10.05
CA ALA A 54 -3.71 0.14 9.20
C ALA A 54 -3.43 0.76 7.83
N ASP A 55 -2.47 1.67 7.73
CA ASP A 55 -2.08 2.29 6.46
C ASP A 55 -1.52 1.22 5.49
N PHE A 56 -0.67 0.30 5.98
CA PHE A 56 -0.13 -0.81 5.20
C PHE A 56 -1.21 -1.82 4.79
N VAL A 57 -2.11 -2.15 5.71
CA VAL A 57 -3.20 -3.10 5.45
C VAL A 57 -4.20 -2.54 4.46
N MET A 58 -4.54 -1.25 4.57
CA MET A 58 -5.43 -0.56 3.60
C MET A 58 -4.87 -0.63 2.19
N TYR A 59 -3.57 -0.38 2.03
CA TYR A 59 -2.93 -0.47 0.72
C TYR A 59 -3.04 -1.87 0.11
N LEU A 60 -2.81 -2.92 0.92
CA LEU A 60 -2.95 -4.29 0.44
C LEU A 60 -4.40 -4.62 0.02
N ILE A 61 -5.38 -4.17 0.81
CA ILE A 61 -6.80 -4.33 0.48
C ILE A 61 -7.10 -3.66 -0.87
N LEU A 62 -6.76 -2.39 -1.04
CA LEU A 62 -7.02 -1.63 -2.26
C LEU A 62 -6.28 -2.16 -3.49
N SER A 63 -5.22 -2.94 -3.29
CA SER A 63 -4.53 -3.62 -4.39
C SER A 63 -5.26 -4.85 -4.92
N LEU A 64 -6.22 -5.38 -4.18
CA LEU A 64 -6.98 -6.58 -4.52
C LEU A 64 -8.46 -6.29 -4.76
N ASP A 65 -9.05 -5.46 -3.93
CA ASP A 65 -10.49 -5.26 -3.82
C ASP A 65 -11.12 -4.71 -5.11
N PRO A 66 -10.58 -3.67 -5.78
CA PRO A 66 -11.22 -3.10 -6.97
C PRO A 66 -11.40 -4.11 -8.13
N GLY A 67 -10.56 -5.13 -8.23
CA GLY A 67 -10.68 -6.16 -9.25
C GLY A 67 -11.31 -7.47 -8.76
N THR A 68 -11.90 -7.47 -7.56
CA THR A 68 -12.54 -8.65 -6.97
C THR A 68 -14.05 -8.56 -7.12
N GLU A 69 -14.64 -9.55 -7.77
CA GLU A 69 -16.10 -9.59 -7.99
C GLU A 69 -16.87 -9.58 -6.66
N GLY A 70 -17.90 -8.76 -6.58
CA GLY A 70 -18.69 -8.56 -5.37
C GLY A 70 -18.15 -7.49 -4.41
N SER A 71 -17.03 -6.83 -4.73
CA SER A 71 -16.58 -5.63 -4.01
C SER A 71 -17.52 -4.46 -4.27
N GLU A 72 -17.73 -3.62 -3.26
CA GLU A 72 -18.51 -2.37 -3.36
C GLU A 72 -17.83 -1.35 -4.30
N ILE A 73 -16.49 -1.41 -4.40
CA ILE A 73 -15.70 -0.59 -5.33
C ILE A 73 -15.23 -1.36 -6.56
N TYR A 74 -15.94 -2.44 -6.94
CA TYR A 74 -15.58 -3.25 -8.09
C TYR A 74 -15.44 -2.42 -9.37
N ASP A 75 -14.37 -2.68 -10.09
CA ASP A 75 -14.03 -2.06 -11.37
C ASP A 75 -13.50 -3.10 -12.36
N ALA A 76 -14.27 -3.35 -13.41
CA ALA A 76 -13.91 -4.33 -14.43
C ALA A 76 -12.54 -4.05 -15.10
N SER A 77 -12.11 -2.78 -15.15
CA SER A 77 -10.82 -2.39 -15.71
C SER A 77 -9.62 -2.85 -14.85
N GLN A 78 -9.85 -3.10 -13.55
CA GLN A 78 -8.83 -3.55 -12.60
C GLN A 78 -8.67 -5.08 -12.52
N VAL A 79 -9.62 -5.85 -13.06
CA VAL A 79 -9.61 -7.33 -12.99
C VAL A 79 -8.30 -7.92 -13.49
N GLY A 80 -7.85 -7.51 -14.68
CA GLY A 80 -6.61 -8.04 -15.26
C GLY A 80 -5.37 -7.75 -14.43
N LYS A 81 -5.31 -6.58 -13.75
CA LYS A 81 -4.22 -6.20 -12.84
C LYS A 81 -4.25 -7.09 -11.59
N VAL A 82 -5.41 -7.27 -11.01
CA VAL A 82 -5.60 -8.09 -9.80
C VAL A 82 -5.32 -9.57 -10.09
N GLU A 83 -5.77 -10.10 -11.21
CA GLU A 83 -5.46 -11.48 -11.63
C GLU A 83 -3.96 -11.68 -11.87
N SER A 84 -3.30 -10.73 -12.52
CA SER A 84 -1.85 -10.76 -12.72
C SER A 84 -1.12 -10.79 -11.37
N PHE A 85 -1.53 -9.98 -10.42
CA PHE A 85 -0.97 -9.99 -9.07
C PHE A 85 -1.22 -11.32 -8.36
N LYS A 86 -2.48 -11.80 -8.33
CA LYS A 86 -2.86 -13.07 -7.70
C LYS A 86 -2.13 -14.29 -8.30
N SER A 87 -1.69 -14.23 -9.55
CA SER A 87 -0.95 -15.33 -10.18
C SER A 87 0.34 -15.69 -9.42
N SER A 88 1.00 -14.73 -8.84
CA SER A 88 2.25 -14.89 -8.08
C SER A 88 2.11 -14.72 -6.57
N PHE A 89 1.16 -13.94 -6.12
CA PHE A 89 0.91 -13.70 -4.70
C PHE A 89 0.36 -14.96 -4.01
N LYS A 90 0.93 -15.34 -2.86
CA LYS A 90 0.52 -16.52 -2.08
C LYS A 90 0.04 -16.17 -0.69
N GLY A 91 0.38 -15.01 -0.18
CA GLY A 91 -0.08 -14.56 1.11
C GLY A 91 0.86 -13.55 1.76
N PHE A 92 0.37 -13.00 2.84
CA PHE A 92 1.11 -12.06 3.66
C PHE A 92 0.67 -12.26 5.12
N ASN A 93 1.60 -12.06 6.05
CA ASN A 93 1.34 -12.24 7.46
C ASN A 93 2.08 -11.17 8.27
N ILE A 94 1.38 -10.44 9.12
CA ILE A 94 1.97 -9.53 10.11
C ILE A 94 2.31 -10.38 11.33
N THR A 95 3.60 -10.61 11.56
CA THR A 95 4.10 -11.42 12.69
C THR A 95 4.37 -10.60 13.94
N SER A 96 4.54 -9.29 13.79
CA SER A 96 4.68 -8.32 14.89
C SER A 96 4.17 -6.96 14.42
N THR A 97 3.58 -6.20 15.33
CA THR A 97 3.14 -4.82 15.11
C THR A 97 4.07 -3.79 15.77
N ASP A 98 4.96 -4.25 16.66
CA ASP A 98 5.94 -3.41 17.36
C ASP A 98 7.23 -4.23 17.66
N PRO A 99 8.30 -4.04 16.89
CA PRO A 99 8.35 -3.37 15.58
C PRO A 99 7.47 -4.06 14.54
N LEU A 100 7.04 -3.34 13.51
CA LEU A 100 6.29 -3.95 12.42
C LEU A 100 7.17 -4.95 11.67
N VAL A 101 6.69 -6.21 11.60
CA VAL A 101 7.33 -7.28 10.83
C VAL A 101 6.30 -7.94 9.94
N ILE A 102 6.56 -7.93 8.65
CA ILE A 102 5.69 -8.51 7.63
C ILE A 102 6.41 -9.66 6.92
N GLU A 103 5.77 -10.82 6.87
CA GLU A 103 6.16 -11.93 6.01
C GLU A 103 5.33 -11.89 4.73
N TYR A 104 5.99 -11.92 3.61
CA TYR A 104 5.38 -11.91 2.29
C TYR A 104 5.72 -13.18 1.54
N TYR A 105 4.73 -13.85 0.99
CA TYR A 105 4.85 -15.14 0.31
C TYR A 105 4.48 -14.98 -1.17
N SER A 106 5.38 -15.43 -2.06
CA SER A 106 5.24 -15.22 -3.50
C SER A 106 5.86 -16.36 -4.31
N ASP A 107 5.35 -16.55 -5.53
CA ASP A 107 5.96 -17.41 -6.55
C ASP A 107 6.79 -16.63 -7.57
N VAL A 108 6.93 -15.32 -7.38
CA VAL A 108 7.79 -14.48 -8.23
C VAL A 108 9.22 -15.00 -8.19
N TRP A 109 9.83 -15.16 -9.36
CA TRP A 109 11.19 -15.61 -9.49
C TRP A 109 11.82 -15.04 -10.76
N TYR A 110 13.06 -14.59 -10.63
CA TYR A 110 13.86 -14.06 -11.71
C TYR A 110 15.15 -14.88 -11.85
N LEU A 111 15.69 -14.97 -13.08
CA LEU A 111 17.01 -15.58 -13.33
C LEU A 111 18.12 -14.80 -12.65
N ASP A 112 17.98 -13.49 -12.56
CA ASP A 112 18.91 -12.63 -11.86
C ASP A 112 18.65 -12.69 -10.35
N ALA A 113 19.68 -13.10 -9.61
CA ALA A 113 19.60 -13.26 -8.16
C ALA A 113 19.36 -11.93 -7.43
N GLU A 114 19.89 -10.82 -7.94
CA GLU A 114 19.73 -9.49 -7.32
C GLU A 114 18.25 -9.06 -7.32
N TYR A 115 17.55 -9.27 -8.42
CA TYR A 115 16.11 -9.00 -8.48
C TYR A 115 15.31 -9.86 -7.52
N ASN A 116 15.72 -11.10 -7.28
CA ASN A 116 15.03 -11.95 -6.31
C ASN A 116 15.20 -11.48 -4.87
N VAL A 117 16.31 -10.81 -4.53
CA VAL A 117 16.55 -10.29 -3.17
C VAL A 117 15.71 -9.05 -2.92
N THR A 118 15.64 -8.15 -3.89
CA THR A 118 15.01 -6.84 -3.74
C THR A 118 13.54 -6.81 -4.10
N ASP A 119 13.05 -7.83 -4.81
CA ASP A 119 11.66 -7.88 -5.23
C ASP A 119 10.76 -8.20 -4.04
N TRP A 120 9.96 -7.22 -3.70
CA TRP A 120 9.01 -7.22 -2.60
C TRP A 120 7.75 -6.49 -3.05
N TRP A 121 6.61 -7.12 -2.88
CA TRP A 121 5.33 -6.49 -3.12
C TRP A 121 4.55 -6.49 -1.79
N PRO A 122 3.98 -5.39 -1.37
CA PRO A 122 3.73 -4.09 -2.04
C PRO A 122 4.88 -3.05 -2.00
N TYR A 123 6.10 -3.42 -2.23
CA TYR A 123 7.28 -2.53 -2.31
C TYR A 123 7.63 -1.81 -1.01
N TYR A 124 7.40 -2.45 0.14
CA TYR A 124 7.59 -1.87 1.48
C TYR A 124 6.76 -0.62 1.74
N ASP A 125 5.69 -0.42 0.97
CA ASP A 125 4.93 0.81 0.93
C ASP A 125 3.64 0.70 1.77
N TYR A 126 3.18 1.85 2.21
CA TYR A 126 1.89 2.08 2.85
C TYR A 126 0.83 2.58 1.84
N GLY A 127 1.13 2.56 0.54
CA GLY A 127 0.26 2.96 -0.55
C GLY A 127 0.35 4.43 -0.93
N GLU A 128 -0.68 4.91 -1.59
CA GLU A 128 -0.74 6.26 -2.19
C GLU A 128 -0.99 7.36 -1.15
N GLY A 129 -1.41 7.00 0.06
CA GLY A 129 -1.68 7.92 1.15
C GLY A 129 -2.24 7.21 2.38
N PRO A 130 -2.57 7.96 3.44
CA PRO A 130 -3.09 7.39 4.67
C PRO A 130 -4.47 6.77 4.47
N TRP A 131 -4.77 5.73 5.26
CA TRP A 131 -6.03 5.01 5.16
C TRP A 131 -7.26 5.92 5.27
N HIS A 132 -7.24 6.95 6.11
CA HIS A 132 -8.37 7.86 6.32
C HIS A 132 -8.62 8.81 5.15
N MET A 133 -7.60 9.14 4.36
CA MET A 133 -7.78 9.83 3.09
C MET A 133 -8.39 8.89 2.05
N MET A 134 -7.84 7.67 1.93
CA MET A 134 -8.34 6.67 0.98
C MET A 134 -9.77 6.23 1.30
N ALA A 135 -10.16 6.22 2.57
CA ALA A 135 -11.50 5.91 3.03
C ALA A 135 -12.58 6.81 2.41
N LEU A 136 -12.28 8.10 2.23
CA LEU A 136 -13.21 9.02 1.58
C LEU A 136 -13.45 8.65 0.11
N GLY A 137 -12.42 8.20 -0.58
CA GLY A 137 -12.55 7.70 -1.95
C GLY A 137 -13.35 6.40 -2.01
N VAL A 138 -13.19 5.52 -1.03
CA VAL A 138 -13.97 4.28 -0.93
C VAL A 138 -15.45 4.59 -0.70
N LEU A 139 -15.79 5.50 0.22
CA LEU A 139 -17.17 5.94 0.43
C LEU A 139 -17.77 6.52 -0.85
N ALA A 140 -17.09 7.50 -1.45
CA ALA A 140 -17.60 8.19 -2.65
C ALA A 140 -17.75 7.23 -3.84
N GLU A 141 -16.91 6.21 -3.97
CA GLU A 141 -17.04 5.20 -5.04
C GLU A 141 -18.14 4.19 -4.73
N THR A 142 -18.31 3.79 -3.47
CA THR A 142 -19.42 2.91 -3.02
C THR A 142 -20.78 3.56 -3.28
N ASP A 143 -20.87 4.87 -3.07
CA ASP A 143 -22.09 5.64 -3.31
C ASP A 143 -22.25 6.10 -4.78
N GLU A 144 -21.35 5.66 -5.67
CA GLU A 144 -21.34 6.00 -7.11
C GLU A 144 -21.25 7.52 -7.38
N GLU A 145 -20.62 8.28 -6.51
CA GLU A 145 -20.42 9.72 -6.65
C GLU A 145 -19.13 10.06 -7.35
N LEU A 146 -18.07 9.26 -7.11
CA LEU A 146 -16.76 9.37 -7.73
C LEU A 146 -16.29 7.99 -8.19
N ALA A 147 -15.20 7.94 -8.95
CA ALA A 147 -14.57 6.68 -9.32
C ALA A 147 -13.04 6.79 -9.25
N PHE A 148 -12.35 5.77 -8.71
CA PHE A 148 -10.90 5.70 -8.66
C PHE A 148 -10.25 5.59 -10.03
N SER A 149 -10.93 5.00 -11.02
CA SER A 149 -10.43 4.88 -12.38
C SER A 149 -11.18 5.73 -13.39
N GLY A 150 -10.48 6.16 -14.44
CA GLY A 150 -11.10 6.87 -15.55
C GLY A 150 -12.12 6.03 -16.31
N ASP A 151 -11.87 4.71 -16.45
CA ASP A 151 -12.77 3.79 -17.15
C ASP A 151 -14.11 3.64 -16.41
N LYS A 152 -14.07 3.48 -15.07
CA LYS A 152 -15.27 3.41 -14.25
C LYS A 152 -16.01 4.75 -14.20
N SER A 153 -15.26 5.85 -14.10
CA SER A 153 -15.80 7.22 -14.16
C SER A 153 -16.60 7.46 -15.45
N GLU A 154 -16.06 7.05 -16.60
CA GLU A 154 -16.74 7.16 -17.90
C GLU A 154 -17.98 6.25 -17.96
N ALA A 155 -17.89 5.03 -17.46
CA ALA A 155 -18.98 4.06 -17.46
C ALA A 155 -20.16 4.52 -16.60
N LEU A 156 -19.90 5.03 -15.39
CA LEU A 156 -20.92 5.53 -14.45
C LEU A 156 -21.36 6.97 -14.76
N LYS A 157 -20.57 7.72 -15.54
CA LYS A 157 -20.76 9.15 -15.81
C LYS A 157 -20.68 10.02 -14.56
N VAL A 158 -19.73 9.68 -13.70
CA VAL A 158 -19.36 10.42 -12.50
C VAL A 158 -17.98 11.07 -12.67
N GLU A 159 -17.58 11.91 -11.75
CA GLU A 159 -16.24 12.51 -11.78
C GLU A 159 -15.14 11.47 -11.48
N TRP A 160 -14.03 11.54 -12.22
CA TRP A 160 -12.84 10.80 -11.86
C TRP A 160 -12.24 11.41 -10.58
N LEU A 161 -12.08 10.61 -9.54
CA LEU A 161 -11.64 11.03 -8.23
C LEU A 161 -10.33 11.82 -8.26
N SER A 162 -10.33 12.97 -7.62
CA SER A 162 -9.15 13.80 -7.41
C SER A 162 -9.12 14.33 -5.97
N TYR A 163 -8.10 13.97 -5.22
CA TYR A 163 -7.85 14.54 -3.89
C TYR A 163 -7.27 15.95 -3.92
N ILE A 164 -6.98 16.48 -5.12
CA ILE A 164 -6.14 17.69 -5.30
C ILE A 164 -6.97 18.88 -5.76
N SER A 165 -7.93 18.68 -6.64
CA SER A 165 -8.68 19.77 -7.27
C SER A 165 -9.97 19.28 -7.92
N GLY A 166 -10.80 20.23 -8.34
CA GLY A 166 -12.03 19.96 -9.09
C GLY A 166 -13.25 19.67 -8.22
N PRO A 167 -14.34 19.20 -8.85
CA PRO A 167 -15.60 18.89 -8.15
C PRO A 167 -15.48 17.83 -7.07
N SER A 168 -14.50 16.90 -7.21
CA SER A 168 -14.25 15.86 -6.23
C SER A 168 -14.05 16.39 -4.81
N LEU A 169 -13.50 17.61 -4.65
CA LEU A 169 -13.22 18.17 -3.33
C LEU A 169 -14.48 18.44 -2.50
N GLU A 170 -15.57 18.85 -3.13
CA GLU A 170 -16.85 19.06 -2.46
C GLU A 170 -17.48 17.73 -2.05
N ILE A 171 -17.48 16.75 -2.95
CA ILE A 171 -17.96 15.39 -2.69
C ILE A 171 -17.16 14.74 -1.56
N LEU A 172 -15.82 14.75 -1.62
CA LEU A 172 -14.96 14.22 -0.55
C LEU A 172 -15.17 14.94 0.78
N ARG A 173 -15.55 16.24 0.75
CA ARG A 173 -15.86 16.98 1.96
C ARG A 173 -17.16 16.51 2.61
N GLU A 174 -18.17 16.18 1.83
CA GLU A 174 -19.44 15.60 2.30
C GLU A 174 -19.20 14.20 2.86
N ASN A 175 -18.41 13.38 2.16
CA ASN A 175 -18.00 12.04 2.64
C ASN A 175 -17.18 12.09 3.94
N LEU A 176 -16.39 13.16 4.16
CA LEU A 176 -15.68 13.35 5.43
C LEU A 176 -16.64 13.66 6.58
N ASP A 177 -17.69 14.46 6.34
CA ASP A 177 -18.72 14.71 7.34
C ASP A 177 -19.47 13.42 7.69
N GLN A 178 -19.83 12.62 6.70
CA GLN A 178 -20.44 11.31 6.90
C GLN A 178 -19.51 10.38 7.72
N ALA A 179 -18.23 10.30 7.35
CA ALA A 179 -17.26 9.46 8.06
C ALA A 179 -17.12 9.86 9.54
N LEU A 180 -17.20 11.15 9.86
CA LEU A 180 -17.19 11.66 11.24
C LEU A 180 -18.50 11.36 12.00
N GLU A 181 -19.65 11.44 11.33
CA GLU A 181 -20.96 11.18 11.95
C GLU A 181 -21.19 9.70 12.24
N GLU A 182 -20.64 8.81 11.40
CA GLU A 182 -20.84 7.37 11.46
C GLU A 182 -19.71 6.61 12.17
N ASP A 183 -18.67 7.29 12.68
CA ASP A 183 -17.45 6.68 13.19
C ASP A 183 -16.87 5.65 12.20
N TYR A 184 -16.86 6.04 10.91
CA TYR A 184 -16.57 5.13 9.79
C TYR A 184 -15.17 4.57 9.83
N ILE A 185 -15.06 3.24 9.78
CA ILE A 185 -13.81 2.51 9.56
C ILE A 185 -13.98 1.70 8.26
N PRO A 186 -13.22 2.02 7.19
CA PRO A 186 -13.30 1.25 5.96
C PRO A 186 -12.89 -0.20 6.24
N TYR A 187 -13.56 -1.15 5.57
CA TYR A 187 -13.24 -2.59 5.75
C TYR A 187 -13.17 -3.00 7.23
N ALA A 188 -14.14 -2.59 8.04
CA ALA A 188 -14.14 -2.70 9.50
C ALA A 188 -13.84 -4.12 10.02
N ALA A 189 -14.25 -5.17 9.30
CA ALA A 189 -13.95 -6.56 9.66
C ALA A 189 -12.43 -6.85 9.68
N THR A 190 -11.65 -6.12 8.90
CA THR A 190 -10.19 -6.27 8.80
C THR A 190 -9.47 -5.13 9.51
N LEU A 191 -9.71 -3.88 9.13
CA LEU A 191 -9.03 -2.71 9.67
C LEU A 191 -9.44 -2.37 11.11
N GLY A 192 -10.66 -2.73 11.53
CA GLY A 192 -11.10 -2.56 12.92
C GLY A 192 -10.29 -3.36 13.95
N LYS A 193 -9.37 -4.24 13.51
CA LYS A 193 -8.37 -4.89 14.39
C LYS A 193 -7.19 -3.98 14.72
N PHE A 194 -6.98 -2.92 13.93
CA PHE A 194 -5.84 -2.02 14.01
C PHE A 194 -6.24 -0.56 14.28
N ILE A 195 -7.51 -0.22 14.14
CA ILE A 195 -8.04 1.14 14.28
C ILE A 195 -9.13 1.12 15.35
N SER A 196 -9.01 2.01 16.34
CA SER A 196 -10.10 2.30 17.27
C SER A 196 -11.00 3.42 16.72
N ALA A 197 -12.25 3.51 17.20
CA ALA A 197 -13.15 4.61 16.85
C ALA A 197 -12.57 6.00 17.22
N GLU A 198 -11.83 6.09 18.34
CA GLU A 198 -11.15 7.30 18.76
C GLU A 198 -10.05 7.71 17.77
N GLU A 199 -9.21 6.77 17.35
CA GLU A 199 -8.17 7.02 16.34
C GLU A 199 -8.80 7.44 15.00
N ALA A 200 -9.90 6.81 14.59
CA ALA A 200 -10.58 7.16 13.35
C ALA A 200 -11.11 8.60 13.41
N ALA A 201 -11.77 8.98 14.50
CA ALA A 201 -12.27 10.34 14.70
C ALA A 201 -11.15 11.38 14.70
N ASP A 202 -10.02 11.10 15.37
CA ASP A 202 -8.87 11.99 15.42
C ASP A 202 -8.26 12.19 14.03
N ARG A 203 -8.09 11.12 13.25
CA ARG A 203 -7.54 11.20 11.90
C ARG A 203 -8.46 11.95 10.94
N TYR A 204 -9.79 11.73 10.98
CA TYR A 204 -10.72 12.49 10.16
C TYR A 204 -10.76 13.98 10.56
N ASN A 205 -10.61 14.30 11.84
CA ASN A 205 -10.49 15.68 12.30
C ASN A 205 -9.18 16.33 11.82
N ASN A 206 -8.06 15.60 11.81
CA ASN A 206 -6.79 16.06 11.26
C ASN A 206 -6.93 16.34 9.74
N LEU A 207 -7.56 15.44 9.00
CA LEU A 207 -7.83 15.60 7.58
C LEU A 207 -8.76 16.80 7.29
N LEU A 208 -9.77 17.01 8.14
CA LEU A 208 -10.64 18.19 8.06
C LEU A 208 -9.85 19.49 8.27
N ASN A 209 -8.97 19.52 9.25
CA ASN A 209 -8.10 20.67 9.51
C ASN A 209 -7.12 20.89 8.34
N TRP A 210 -6.55 19.83 7.80
CA TRP A 210 -5.72 19.88 6.60
C TRP A 210 -6.46 20.50 5.42
N TYR A 211 -7.66 20.00 5.12
CA TYR A 211 -8.50 20.56 4.06
C TYR A 211 -8.82 22.05 4.24
N ARG A 212 -9.13 22.46 5.47
CA ARG A 212 -9.40 23.88 5.79
C ARG A 212 -8.20 24.80 5.54
N ILE A 213 -6.99 24.29 5.74
CA ILE A 213 -5.74 25.05 5.59
C ILE A 213 -5.23 25.00 4.15
N GLN A 214 -5.20 23.82 3.54
CA GLN A 214 -4.57 23.59 2.24
C GLN A 214 -5.56 23.69 1.06
N GLY A 215 -6.86 23.45 1.31
CA GLY A 215 -7.90 23.47 0.29
C GLY A 215 -7.95 22.21 -0.59
N HIS A 216 -7.34 21.13 -0.16
CA HIS A 216 -7.34 19.81 -0.82
C HIS A 216 -7.19 18.68 0.20
N PHE A 217 -7.43 17.43 -0.24
CA PHE A 217 -7.35 16.24 0.61
C PHE A 217 -6.06 15.43 0.43
N PHE A 218 -5.17 15.85 -0.48
CA PHE A 218 -3.94 15.10 -0.73
C PHE A 218 -2.97 15.18 0.44
N VAL A 219 -2.84 14.09 1.17
CA VAL A 219 -1.95 13.90 2.31
C VAL A 219 -0.91 12.83 1.96
N ASN A 220 0.34 13.06 2.30
CA ASN A 220 1.45 12.13 2.12
C ASN A 220 2.43 12.25 3.30
N SER A 221 3.59 11.59 3.24
CA SER A 221 4.59 11.54 4.32
C SER A 221 6.00 11.97 3.89
N GLY A 222 6.16 12.53 2.69
CA GLY A 222 7.47 12.90 2.14
C GLY A 222 8.08 14.17 2.75
N PRO A 223 9.30 14.54 2.33
CA PRO A 223 9.97 15.75 2.81
C PRO A 223 9.31 17.06 2.38
N PHE A 224 8.39 17.00 1.43
CA PHE A 224 7.63 18.14 0.94
C PHE A 224 6.16 17.79 0.85
N TYR A 225 5.31 18.68 1.31
CA TYR A 225 3.87 18.56 1.13
C TYR A 225 3.36 19.49 0.01
N LEU A 226 2.25 19.09 -0.60
CA LEU A 226 1.52 19.91 -1.55
C LEU A 226 0.87 21.08 -0.81
N ASN A 227 1.30 22.30 -1.10
CA ASN A 227 0.76 23.50 -0.45
C ASN A 227 -0.41 24.09 -1.25
N LYS A 228 -0.20 24.33 -2.56
CA LYS A 228 -1.23 24.89 -3.44
C LYS A 228 -1.16 24.32 -4.84
N VAL A 229 -2.34 24.16 -5.44
CA VAL A 229 -2.51 23.77 -6.84
C VAL A 229 -3.16 24.93 -7.60
N PHE A 230 -2.65 25.20 -8.78
CA PHE A 230 -3.15 26.22 -9.72
C PHE A 230 -3.54 25.51 -11.04
N PRO A 231 -4.77 24.94 -11.12
CA PRO A 231 -5.16 24.08 -12.25
C PRO A 231 -5.15 24.81 -13.59
N VAL A 232 -5.50 26.09 -13.60
CA VAL A 232 -5.53 26.92 -14.82
C VAL A 232 -4.13 27.18 -15.35
N GLU A 233 -3.19 27.51 -14.47
CA GLU A 233 -1.78 27.76 -14.79
C GLU A 233 -0.99 26.46 -14.96
N LYS A 234 -1.58 25.31 -14.57
CA LYS A 234 -0.92 23.99 -14.54
C LYS A 234 0.36 23.99 -13.72
N THR A 235 0.35 24.69 -12.60
CA THR A 235 1.46 24.77 -11.64
C THR A 235 1.01 24.37 -10.24
N LEU A 236 1.98 24.06 -9.40
CA LEU A 236 1.77 23.78 -7.98
C LEU A 236 2.94 24.30 -7.14
N THR A 237 2.72 24.46 -5.85
CA THR A 237 3.77 24.78 -4.89
C THR A 237 3.91 23.64 -3.88
N LEU A 238 5.16 23.25 -3.64
CA LEU A 238 5.54 22.34 -2.58
C LEU A 238 6.20 23.13 -1.45
N THR A 239 5.89 22.76 -0.23
CA THR A 239 6.53 23.33 0.96
C THR A 239 7.23 22.24 1.75
N ARG A 240 8.40 22.54 2.30
CA ARG A 240 9.14 21.59 3.13
C ARG A 240 8.31 21.21 4.36
N TYR A 241 8.19 19.92 4.60
CA TYR A 241 7.61 19.38 5.83
C TYR A 241 8.65 19.45 6.95
N GLN A 242 8.37 20.21 8.00
CA GLN A 242 9.36 20.49 9.04
C GLN A 242 9.63 19.28 9.95
N ASP A 243 8.62 18.43 10.10
CA ASP A 243 8.67 17.23 10.94
C ASP A 243 9.20 16.00 10.22
N TYR A 244 9.68 16.16 8.97
CA TYR A 244 10.33 15.08 8.25
C TYR A 244 11.64 14.68 8.91
N GLN A 245 11.75 13.41 9.29
CA GLN A 245 12.77 12.93 10.22
C GLN A 245 14.12 12.62 9.55
N ASP A 246 14.11 12.30 8.25
CA ASP A 246 15.34 11.90 7.57
C ASP A 246 16.24 13.12 7.28
N PRO A 247 17.52 13.09 7.69
CA PRO A 247 18.46 14.15 7.35
C PRO A 247 18.77 14.11 5.85
N SER A 248 19.09 15.28 5.27
CA SER A 248 19.42 15.41 3.84
C SER A 248 20.59 14.51 3.40
N GLY A 249 21.52 14.23 4.33
CA GLY A 249 22.68 13.36 4.08
C GLY A 249 22.45 11.88 4.35
N LYS A 250 21.21 11.43 4.61
CA LYS A 250 20.91 10.02 4.92
C LYS A 250 21.51 9.02 3.92
N TRP A 251 21.58 9.41 2.66
CA TRP A 251 22.02 8.55 1.56
C TRP A 251 23.42 8.89 1.04
N ASP A 252 24.17 9.82 1.69
CA ASP A 252 25.48 10.25 1.24
C ASP A 252 26.48 9.09 1.17
N LEU A 253 26.34 8.11 2.07
CA LEU A 253 27.18 6.92 2.07
C LEU A 253 27.08 6.11 0.75
N PHE A 254 25.95 6.14 0.05
CA PHE A 254 25.81 5.46 -1.24
C PHE A 254 26.46 6.22 -2.41
N GLY A 255 26.82 7.49 -2.20
CA GLY A 255 27.60 8.28 -3.15
C GLY A 255 29.08 7.89 -3.22
N THR A 256 29.58 7.16 -2.21
CA THR A 256 30.95 6.68 -2.16
C THR A 256 30.97 5.21 -2.57
N PRO A 257 31.62 4.85 -3.71
CA PRO A 257 31.71 3.46 -4.12
C PRO A 257 32.44 2.62 -3.07
N MET A 258 31.77 1.62 -2.55
CA MET A 258 32.41 0.62 -1.68
C MET A 258 32.99 -0.46 -2.58
N ILE A 259 34.31 -0.44 -2.79
CA ILE A 259 35.01 -1.44 -3.58
C ILE A 259 35.57 -2.48 -2.61
N ALA A 260 35.05 -3.70 -2.72
CA ALA A 260 35.54 -4.80 -1.90
C ALA A 260 36.75 -5.46 -2.58
N ASP A 261 37.76 -5.78 -1.78
CA ASP A 261 38.84 -6.65 -2.21
C ASP A 261 38.42 -8.12 -2.04
N LEU A 262 38.60 -8.90 -3.09
CA LEU A 262 38.27 -10.32 -3.12
C LEU A 262 39.53 -11.16 -3.24
N GLU A 263 39.82 -11.97 -2.22
CA GLU A 263 40.82 -13.01 -2.25
C GLU A 263 40.12 -14.38 -2.30
N VAL A 264 40.54 -15.23 -3.26
CA VAL A 264 39.95 -16.56 -3.43
C VAL A 264 41.06 -17.59 -3.25
N ASP A 265 40.89 -18.47 -2.26
CA ASP A 265 41.78 -19.62 -2.05
C ASP A 265 41.06 -20.91 -2.50
N GLY A 266 41.78 -21.78 -3.16
CA GLY A 266 41.21 -23.01 -3.67
C GLY A 266 42.22 -23.84 -4.50
N PRO A 267 41.82 -25.03 -4.97
CA PRO A 267 42.67 -25.91 -5.72
C PRO A 267 43.07 -25.30 -7.08
N GLY A 268 44.36 -25.22 -7.38
CA GLY A 268 44.90 -24.67 -8.63
C GLY A 268 44.51 -25.46 -9.89
N ARG A 269 44.01 -26.69 -9.74
CA ARG A 269 43.50 -27.56 -10.81
C ARG A 269 42.42 -28.47 -10.28
N VAL A 270 41.31 -28.55 -11.03
CA VAL A 270 40.18 -29.46 -10.76
C VAL A 270 39.90 -30.25 -12.03
N LYS A 271 39.65 -31.56 -11.90
CA LYS A 271 39.21 -32.37 -13.04
C LYS A 271 37.71 -32.23 -13.23
N SER A 272 37.28 -32.31 -14.48
CA SER A 272 35.87 -32.29 -14.80
C SER A 272 35.11 -33.41 -14.08
N GLY A 273 34.05 -33.05 -13.30
CA GLY A 273 33.25 -33.97 -12.51
C GLY A 273 33.73 -34.21 -11.08
N GLU A 274 34.86 -33.62 -10.65
CA GLU A 274 35.31 -33.63 -9.26
C GLU A 274 34.72 -32.40 -8.51
N GLU A 275 34.43 -32.60 -7.25
CA GLU A 275 34.02 -31.51 -6.35
C GLU A 275 35.25 -30.67 -6.00
N ALA A 276 35.08 -29.34 -6.00
CA ALA A 276 36.12 -28.40 -5.61
C ALA A 276 35.51 -27.37 -4.62
N VAL A 277 36.27 -27.14 -3.54
CA VAL A 277 35.93 -26.14 -2.54
C VAL A 277 36.83 -24.93 -2.74
N PHE A 278 36.21 -23.76 -2.80
CA PHE A 278 36.92 -22.49 -2.85
C PHE A 278 36.44 -21.63 -1.66
N ASP A 279 37.40 -21.05 -0.96
CA ASP A 279 37.14 -20.07 0.09
C ASP A 279 37.31 -18.68 -0.50
N ALA A 280 36.26 -17.84 -0.36
CA ALA A 280 36.24 -16.46 -0.83
C ALA A 280 36.30 -15.52 0.38
N TYR A 281 37.36 -14.73 0.49
CA TYR A 281 37.52 -13.72 1.53
C TYR A 281 37.20 -12.35 0.94
N VAL A 282 36.15 -11.73 1.44
CA VAL A 282 35.77 -10.40 1.02
C VAL A 282 36.17 -9.43 2.11
N THR A 283 37.08 -8.52 1.82
CA THR A 283 37.52 -7.48 2.73
C THR A 283 37.13 -6.11 2.18
N PHE A 284 36.88 -5.21 3.09
CA PHE A 284 36.49 -3.84 2.77
C PHE A 284 37.24 -2.91 3.73
N GLU A 285 37.87 -1.89 3.19
CA GLU A 285 38.46 -0.81 4.02
C GLU A 285 37.44 0.30 4.19
N ASP A 286 37.00 0.52 5.43
CA ASP A 286 36.22 1.71 5.76
C ASP A 286 37.07 2.94 5.40
N ALA A 287 36.52 3.83 4.58
CA ALA A 287 37.13 5.13 4.35
C ALA A 287 37.19 5.90 5.68
N PRO A 288 38.29 6.58 5.99
CA PRO A 288 38.49 7.28 7.26
C PRO A 288 37.52 8.42 7.50
#